data_ad102eb4adf70fb939a8c0fd45edcb29
#
_entry.id   ad102eb4adf70fb939a8c0fd45edcb29
#
_cell.length_a   1.000
_cell.length_b   1.000
_cell.length_c   1.000
_cell.angle_alpha   90.00
_cell.angle_beta   90.00
_cell.angle_gamma   90.00
#
_symmetry.space_group_name_H-M   'P 1'
#
loop_
_entity.id
_entity.type
_entity.pdbx_description
1 polymer ?
#
loop_
_entity_poly.entity_id
_entity_poly.type
_entity_poly.pdbx_seq_one_letter_code
_entity_poly.pdbx_strand_id
1 'polypeptide(L)'
;QMDLNVASPLVWKFYADTLHTLAGYGASIVRLDAFAYAHKAVGERNFLNEPGTWSLLARLQTIADADGVTLLPEIHASYGEKVYEKLAAKGYAVYDFFLPGLMIDALERGSADTLVAWAQEILDKHILTVNMLGCHDGIPMLDLKGLLPEERIQNLIDLIVTRGGIVKNLHGQKNVYYQVNATYYSALGESDAKLLLARAIQLFMPGKPQVWYLDLFAGKNDCEAVARAGEGGHKEINRTNLTKVQIAEALEKLVVKKQLELLRLRRNCPAFAQGAKVQIESCGPELTIEWSCSGHVARLQANLQKLTYRVEIE
;
A
#
# COMPACT_ATOMS: atom_id res chain seq x y z
N GLN A 1 -13.70 -11.87 -15.15
CA GLN A 1 -12.28 -12.12 -15.26
C GLN A 1 -12.05 -13.60 -15.45
N MET A 2 -11.27 -14.01 -16.44
CA MET A 2 -10.91 -15.40 -16.67
C MET A 2 -9.52 -15.67 -16.14
N ASP A 3 -9.35 -16.83 -15.49
CA ASP A 3 -8.06 -17.24 -14.96
C ASP A 3 -7.35 -18.19 -15.93
N LEU A 4 -6.02 -18.13 -15.94
CA LEU A 4 -5.20 -19.05 -16.72
C LEU A 4 -5.16 -20.43 -16.04
N ASN A 5 -5.19 -21.48 -16.85
CA ASN A 5 -5.05 -22.84 -16.35
C ASN A 5 -3.59 -23.12 -15.97
N VAL A 6 -3.24 -22.99 -14.70
CA VAL A 6 -1.89 -23.22 -14.18
C VAL A 6 -1.42 -24.68 -14.22
N ALA A 7 -2.27 -25.62 -14.61
CA ALA A 7 -1.84 -27.00 -14.91
C ALA A 7 -1.26 -27.12 -16.33
N SER A 8 -1.49 -26.14 -17.22
CA SER A 8 -1.03 -26.16 -18.60
C SER A 8 0.45 -25.79 -18.74
N PRO A 9 1.26 -26.59 -19.44
CA PRO A 9 2.66 -26.23 -19.72
C PRO A 9 2.79 -24.98 -20.60
N LEU A 10 1.78 -24.66 -21.42
CA LEU A 10 1.76 -23.43 -22.22
C LEU A 10 1.65 -22.17 -21.34
N VAL A 11 0.91 -22.24 -20.24
CA VAL A 11 0.82 -21.14 -19.27
C VAL A 11 2.16 -20.91 -18.58
N TRP A 12 2.88 -21.98 -18.25
CA TRP A 12 4.21 -21.86 -17.65
C TRP A 12 5.25 -21.29 -18.62
N LYS A 13 5.18 -21.68 -19.90
CA LYS A 13 6.01 -21.04 -20.92
C LYS A 13 5.70 -19.54 -21.02
N PHE A 14 4.42 -19.18 -21.05
CA PHE A 14 3.98 -17.78 -21.07
C PHE A 14 4.49 -17.00 -19.85
N TYR A 15 4.42 -17.56 -18.65
CA TYR A 15 4.94 -16.90 -17.44
C TYR A 15 6.46 -16.71 -17.49
N ALA A 16 7.20 -17.72 -17.93
CA ALA A 16 8.65 -17.63 -18.09
C ALA A 16 9.05 -16.56 -19.11
N ASP A 17 8.43 -16.59 -20.30
CA ASP A 17 8.69 -15.61 -21.36
C ASP A 17 8.34 -14.18 -20.89
N THR A 18 7.27 -14.02 -20.11
CA THR A 18 6.83 -12.72 -19.57
C THR A 18 7.81 -12.20 -18.54
N LEU A 19 8.24 -13.01 -17.57
CA LEU A 19 9.21 -12.61 -16.55
C LEU A 19 10.55 -12.23 -17.17
N HIS A 20 11.04 -13.04 -18.11
CA HIS A 20 12.24 -12.75 -18.88
C HIS A 20 12.15 -11.43 -19.66
N THR A 21 11.01 -11.17 -20.33
CA THR A 21 10.77 -9.93 -21.06
C THR A 21 10.77 -8.72 -20.13
N LEU A 22 10.09 -8.82 -18.96
CA LEU A 22 10.07 -7.74 -17.98
C LEU A 22 11.46 -7.47 -17.39
N ALA A 23 12.24 -8.52 -17.10
CA ALA A 23 13.63 -8.39 -16.69
C ALA A 23 14.48 -7.69 -17.76
N GLY A 24 14.29 -8.06 -19.04
CA GLY A 24 14.92 -7.41 -20.18
C GLY A 24 14.61 -5.91 -20.31
N TYR A 25 13.43 -5.48 -19.85
CA TYR A 25 13.07 -4.07 -19.73
C TYR A 25 13.63 -3.38 -18.48
N GLY A 26 14.36 -4.10 -17.62
CA GLY A 26 14.98 -3.59 -16.41
C GLY A 26 14.11 -3.69 -15.17
N ALA A 27 13.03 -4.47 -15.18
CA ALA A 27 12.25 -4.73 -13.99
C ALA A 27 13.05 -5.56 -12.98
N SER A 28 13.22 -5.04 -11.77
CA SER A 28 13.86 -5.75 -10.64
C SER A 28 12.85 -6.33 -9.66
N ILE A 29 11.61 -5.84 -9.70
CA ILE A 29 10.48 -6.36 -8.90
C ILE A 29 9.29 -6.55 -9.85
N VAL A 30 8.66 -7.71 -9.80
CA VAL A 30 7.43 -8.01 -10.54
C VAL A 30 6.29 -8.32 -9.57
N ARG A 31 5.22 -7.53 -9.64
CA ARG A 31 4.00 -7.73 -8.87
C ARG A 31 3.18 -8.85 -9.51
N LEU A 32 2.77 -9.81 -8.70
CA LEU A 32 1.85 -10.88 -9.09
C LEU A 32 0.43 -10.52 -8.66
N ASP A 33 -0.35 -10.02 -9.63
CA ASP A 33 -1.72 -9.55 -9.42
C ASP A 33 -2.65 -10.67 -8.96
N ALA A 34 -3.50 -10.38 -7.96
CA ALA A 34 -4.53 -11.27 -7.44
C ALA A 34 -4.06 -12.71 -7.18
N PHE A 35 -2.84 -12.86 -6.68
CA PHE A 35 -2.13 -14.15 -6.66
C PHE A 35 -2.85 -15.23 -5.85
N ALA A 36 -3.59 -14.86 -4.80
CA ALA A 36 -4.37 -15.81 -4.01
C ALA A 36 -5.42 -16.59 -4.81
N TYR A 37 -5.81 -16.08 -5.97
CA TYR A 37 -6.80 -16.70 -6.87
C TYR A 37 -6.18 -17.57 -7.97
N ALA A 38 -4.86 -17.61 -8.10
CA ALA A 38 -4.18 -18.27 -9.23
C ALA A 38 -4.28 -19.80 -9.18
N HIS A 39 -4.18 -20.41 -7.98
CA HIS A 39 -4.33 -21.86 -7.82
C HIS A 39 -5.78 -22.24 -7.58
N LYS A 40 -6.30 -23.15 -8.44
CA LYS A 40 -7.67 -23.68 -8.34
C LYS A 40 -7.67 -25.20 -8.49
N ALA A 41 -8.51 -25.86 -7.71
CA ALA A 41 -8.77 -27.28 -7.83
C ALA A 41 -10.27 -27.56 -7.66
N VAL A 42 -10.73 -28.62 -8.29
CA VAL A 42 -12.15 -29.01 -8.23
C VAL A 42 -12.52 -29.36 -6.78
N GLY A 43 -13.58 -28.76 -6.28
CA GLY A 43 -14.06 -28.98 -4.90
C GLY A 43 -13.38 -28.08 -3.84
N GLU A 44 -12.41 -27.26 -4.21
CA GLU A 44 -11.78 -26.29 -3.31
C GLU A 44 -12.43 -24.91 -3.43
N ARG A 45 -12.21 -24.07 -2.41
CA ARG A 45 -12.58 -22.65 -2.47
C ARG A 45 -11.76 -21.91 -3.53
N ASN A 46 -12.21 -20.73 -3.93
CA ASN A 46 -11.55 -19.93 -4.97
C ASN A 46 -10.56 -18.90 -4.41
N PHE A 47 -9.91 -19.16 -3.27
CA PHE A 47 -8.99 -18.21 -2.65
C PHE A 47 -8.02 -18.94 -1.72
N LEU A 48 -6.72 -18.68 -1.90
CA LEU A 48 -5.61 -19.14 -1.05
C LEU A 48 -5.68 -20.65 -0.72
N ASN A 49 -5.70 -21.48 -1.76
CA ASN A 49 -5.72 -22.94 -1.59
C ASN A 49 -4.32 -23.43 -1.23
N GLU A 50 -4.17 -23.93 0.00
CA GLU A 50 -2.92 -24.48 0.50
C GLU A 50 -2.90 -26.02 0.35
N PRO A 51 -1.79 -26.65 -0.05
CA PRO A 51 -0.46 -26.04 -0.31
C PRO A 51 -0.27 -25.50 -1.75
N GLY A 52 -1.25 -25.66 -2.64
CA GLY A 52 -1.12 -25.37 -4.06
C GLY A 52 -0.67 -23.96 -4.39
N THR A 53 -1.24 -22.93 -3.72
CA THR A 53 -0.82 -21.52 -3.90
C THR A 53 0.67 -21.33 -3.62
N TRP A 54 1.20 -21.94 -2.56
CA TRP A 54 2.62 -21.82 -2.21
C TRP A 54 3.53 -22.59 -3.17
N SER A 55 3.10 -23.75 -3.65
CA SER A 55 3.83 -24.51 -4.68
C SER A 55 3.91 -23.75 -6.00
N LEU A 56 2.82 -23.09 -6.38
CA LEU A 56 2.77 -22.24 -7.56
C LEU A 56 3.75 -21.05 -7.41
N LEU A 57 3.76 -20.38 -6.25
CA LEU A 57 4.64 -19.27 -5.97
C LEU A 57 6.11 -19.68 -5.99
N ALA A 58 6.45 -20.80 -5.39
CA ALA A 58 7.81 -21.33 -5.39
C ALA A 58 8.33 -21.66 -6.80
N ARG A 59 7.45 -22.20 -7.66
CA ARG A 59 7.80 -22.46 -9.07
C ARG A 59 8.03 -21.17 -9.86
N LEU A 60 7.21 -20.14 -9.64
CA LEU A 60 7.41 -18.82 -10.25
C LEU A 60 8.72 -18.19 -9.75
N GLN A 61 9.05 -18.34 -8.45
CA GLN A 61 10.29 -17.83 -7.89
C GLN A 61 11.52 -18.46 -8.57
N THR A 62 11.49 -19.78 -8.83
CA THR A 62 12.59 -20.45 -9.55
C THR A 62 12.83 -19.85 -10.95
N ILE A 63 11.74 -19.43 -11.63
CA ILE A 63 11.86 -18.78 -12.94
C ILE A 63 12.41 -17.36 -12.77
N ALA A 64 11.88 -16.60 -11.80
CA ALA A 64 12.28 -15.22 -11.55
C ALA A 64 13.75 -15.11 -11.09
N ASP A 65 14.24 -16.07 -10.31
CA ASP A 65 15.63 -16.13 -9.83
C ASP A 65 16.64 -16.20 -10.98
N ALA A 66 16.29 -16.88 -12.07
CA ALA A 66 17.16 -16.98 -13.25
C ALA A 66 17.41 -15.62 -13.92
N ASP A 67 16.48 -14.68 -13.76
CA ASP A 67 16.54 -13.31 -14.31
C ASP A 67 16.84 -12.25 -13.23
N GLY A 68 17.11 -12.65 -11.99
CA GLY A 68 17.39 -11.74 -10.86
C GLY A 68 16.20 -10.88 -10.46
N VAL A 69 14.97 -11.35 -10.69
CA VAL A 69 13.72 -10.63 -10.41
C VAL A 69 13.15 -11.04 -9.05
N THR A 70 12.79 -10.05 -8.24
CA THR A 70 12.05 -10.27 -6.99
C THR A 70 10.55 -10.32 -7.26
N LEU A 71 9.86 -11.33 -6.74
CA LEU A 71 8.40 -11.42 -6.84
C LEU A 71 7.72 -10.71 -5.67
N LEU A 72 6.63 -10.00 -5.97
CA LEU A 72 5.79 -9.29 -5.00
C LEU A 72 4.34 -9.79 -5.17
N PRO A 73 3.93 -10.87 -4.46
CA PRO A 73 2.58 -11.39 -4.53
C PRO A 73 1.57 -10.41 -3.91
N GLU A 74 0.48 -10.13 -4.62
CA GLU A 74 -0.63 -9.39 -4.07
C GLU A 74 -1.66 -10.35 -3.49
N ILE A 75 -1.83 -10.31 -2.18
CA ILE A 75 -2.81 -11.09 -1.45
C ILE A 75 -3.45 -10.21 -0.37
N HIS A 76 -4.72 -9.92 -0.53
CA HIS A 76 -5.54 -9.26 0.49
C HIS A 76 -6.09 -10.29 1.46
N ALA A 77 -5.81 -10.11 2.73
CA ALA A 77 -6.33 -10.95 3.80
C ALA A 77 -6.41 -10.13 5.09
N SER A 78 -7.33 -10.48 5.97
CA SER A 78 -7.42 -9.81 7.27
C SER A 78 -6.14 -10.01 8.08
N TYR A 79 -5.82 -9.03 8.94
CA TYR A 79 -4.69 -9.14 9.85
C TYR A 79 -4.78 -10.42 10.70
N GLY A 80 -6.00 -10.82 11.13
CA GLY A 80 -6.21 -12.02 11.91
C GLY A 80 -5.86 -13.33 11.20
N GLU A 81 -5.88 -13.37 9.86
CA GLU A 81 -5.50 -14.55 9.06
C GLU A 81 -3.98 -14.73 8.93
N LYS A 82 -3.19 -13.72 9.28
CA LYS A 82 -1.71 -13.77 9.31
C LYS A 82 -1.06 -14.22 7.99
N VAL A 83 -1.70 -13.95 6.85
CA VAL A 83 -1.16 -14.33 5.54
C VAL A 83 0.14 -13.57 5.23
N TYR A 84 0.25 -12.33 5.66
CA TYR A 84 1.47 -11.53 5.54
C TYR A 84 2.68 -12.19 6.25
N GLU A 85 2.46 -12.84 7.41
CA GLU A 85 3.52 -13.58 8.10
C GLU A 85 3.94 -14.84 7.31
N LYS A 86 2.98 -15.55 6.71
CA LYS A 86 3.25 -16.71 5.86
C LYS A 86 4.10 -16.34 4.63
N LEU A 87 3.81 -15.19 4.02
CA LEU A 87 4.60 -14.64 2.90
C LEU A 87 6.01 -14.27 3.35
N ALA A 88 6.14 -13.50 4.44
CA ALA A 88 7.41 -13.07 4.99
C ALA A 88 8.29 -14.26 5.40
N ALA A 89 7.72 -15.28 6.06
CA ALA A 89 8.42 -16.50 6.43
C ALA A 89 8.98 -17.30 5.24
N LYS A 90 8.42 -17.07 4.04
CA LYS A 90 8.92 -17.66 2.78
C LYS A 90 9.90 -16.74 2.03
N GLY A 91 10.27 -15.60 2.63
CA GLY A 91 11.23 -14.64 2.06
C GLY A 91 10.65 -13.63 1.07
N TYR A 92 9.33 -13.56 0.91
CA TYR A 92 8.70 -12.60 0.01
C TYR A 92 8.50 -11.25 0.69
N ALA A 93 8.62 -10.18 -0.10
CA ALA A 93 8.13 -8.88 0.31
C ALA A 93 6.60 -8.88 0.38
N VAL A 94 6.04 -8.09 1.29
CA VAL A 94 4.61 -8.03 1.57
C VAL A 94 4.08 -6.64 1.26
N TYR A 95 2.93 -6.54 0.59
CA TYR A 95 2.20 -5.28 0.53
C TYR A 95 1.68 -4.90 1.91
N ASP A 96 1.99 -3.68 2.34
CA ASP A 96 1.43 -3.11 3.57
C ASP A 96 0.03 -2.52 3.29
N PHE A 97 -0.97 -3.39 3.22
CA PHE A 97 -2.37 -3.01 3.06
C PHE A 97 -3.00 -2.47 4.35
N PHE A 98 -2.28 -2.52 5.47
CA PHE A 98 -2.73 -1.99 6.75
C PHE A 98 -2.46 -0.49 6.87
N LEU A 99 -1.31 -0.04 6.39
CA LEU A 99 -0.86 1.36 6.53
C LEU A 99 -1.88 2.39 6.05
N PRO A 100 -2.58 2.24 4.89
CA PRO A 100 -3.53 3.24 4.43
C PRO A 100 -4.61 3.58 5.45
N GLY A 101 -5.26 2.55 5.99
CA GLY A 101 -6.32 2.74 6.98
C GLY A 101 -5.80 3.16 8.35
N LEU A 102 -4.68 2.59 8.81
CA LEU A 102 -4.02 2.98 10.06
C LEU A 102 -3.60 4.45 10.05
N MET A 103 -3.13 4.96 8.92
CA MET A 103 -2.74 6.36 8.77
C MET A 103 -3.93 7.30 8.88
N ILE A 104 -5.06 6.99 8.23
CA ILE A 104 -6.28 7.81 8.35
C ILE A 104 -6.76 7.77 9.80
N ASP A 105 -6.84 6.59 10.42
CA ASP A 105 -7.24 6.44 11.83
C ASP A 105 -6.35 7.26 12.78
N ALA A 106 -5.04 7.20 12.59
CA ALA A 106 -4.09 7.94 13.41
C ALA A 106 -4.27 9.47 13.28
N LEU A 107 -4.44 9.96 12.04
CA LEU A 107 -4.64 11.39 11.78
C LEU A 107 -5.99 11.91 12.29
N GLU A 108 -7.05 11.13 12.19
CA GLU A 108 -8.38 11.54 12.66
C GLU A 108 -8.48 11.51 14.20
N ARG A 109 -7.78 10.59 14.84
CA ARG A 109 -7.75 10.48 16.30
C ARG A 109 -6.69 11.33 16.97
N GLY A 110 -5.69 11.80 16.22
CA GLY A 110 -4.52 12.48 16.79
C GLY A 110 -3.66 11.56 17.66
N SER A 111 -3.61 10.24 17.36
CA SER A 111 -2.82 9.23 18.08
C SER A 111 -2.19 8.24 17.12
N ALA A 112 -0.89 7.98 17.28
CA ALA A 112 -0.12 7.07 16.46
C ALA A 112 0.04 5.65 17.06
N ASP A 113 -0.59 5.34 18.18
CA ASP A 113 -0.30 4.13 18.97
C ASP A 113 -0.42 2.85 18.15
N THR A 114 -1.49 2.68 17.37
CA THR A 114 -1.68 1.49 16.52
C THR A 114 -0.72 1.46 15.35
N LEU A 115 -0.37 2.63 14.79
CA LEU A 115 0.61 2.78 13.72
C LEU A 115 2.01 2.37 14.21
N VAL A 116 2.40 2.82 15.39
CA VAL A 116 3.68 2.45 16.03
C VAL A 116 3.71 0.96 16.36
N ALA A 117 2.64 0.40 16.91
CA ALA A 117 2.55 -1.03 17.20
C ALA A 117 2.73 -1.88 15.92
N TRP A 118 2.11 -1.48 14.81
CA TRP A 118 2.28 -2.14 13.51
C TRP A 118 3.71 -2.00 12.97
N ALA A 119 4.29 -0.81 13.03
CA ALA A 119 5.67 -0.60 12.60
C ALA A 119 6.66 -1.44 13.42
N GLN A 120 6.46 -1.53 14.75
CA GLN A 120 7.28 -2.35 15.62
C GLN A 120 7.15 -3.84 15.27
N GLU A 121 5.93 -4.32 14.96
CA GLU A 121 5.72 -5.71 14.52
C GLU A 121 6.48 -6.02 13.22
N ILE A 122 6.48 -5.09 12.25
CA ILE A 122 7.26 -5.21 11.01
C ILE A 122 8.75 -5.36 11.33
N LEU A 123 9.27 -4.53 12.23
CA LEU A 123 10.68 -4.53 12.60
C LEU A 123 11.06 -5.80 13.36
N ASP A 124 10.30 -6.21 14.37
CA ASP A 124 10.56 -7.37 15.21
C ASP A 124 10.52 -8.69 14.43
N LYS A 125 9.62 -8.78 13.46
CA LYS A 125 9.46 -9.96 12.59
C LYS A 125 10.29 -9.88 11.30
N HIS A 126 11.09 -8.82 11.13
CA HIS A 126 11.91 -8.60 9.93
C HIS A 126 11.12 -8.71 8.61
N ILE A 127 9.89 -8.17 8.58
CA ILE A 127 9.03 -8.23 7.42
C ILE A 127 9.47 -7.17 6.40
N LEU A 128 9.79 -7.58 5.20
CA LEU A 128 10.05 -6.67 4.08
C LEU A 128 8.72 -6.17 3.52
N THR A 129 8.39 -4.90 3.71
CA THR A 129 7.13 -4.33 3.22
C THR A 129 7.32 -3.43 2.01
N VAL A 130 6.30 -3.40 1.15
CA VAL A 130 6.04 -2.31 0.20
C VAL A 130 4.84 -1.55 0.75
N ASN A 131 5.09 -0.38 1.31
CA ASN A 131 4.07 0.44 1.94
C ASN A 131 3.48 1.48 0.98
N MET A 132 2.21 1.83 1.15
CA MET A 132 1.52 2.82 0.32
C MET A 132 0.48 3.59 1.14
N LEU A 133 0.02 4.73 0.62
CA LEU A 133 -1.16 5.44 1.14
C LEU A 133 -2.39 5.10 0.29
N GLY A 134 -2.38 5.43 -0.99
CA GLY A 134 -3.40 5.02 -1.95
C GLY A 134 -2.82 4.22 -3.10
N CYS A 135 -3.69 3.63 -3.90
CA CYS A 135 -3.35 2.89 -5.10
C CYS A 135 -4.48 2.99 -6.15
N HIS A 136 -4.34 2.24 -7.24
CA HIS A 136 -5.35 2.17 -8.31
C HIS A 136 -6.64 1.42 -7.92
N ASP A 137 -6.64 0.70 -6.80
CA ASP A 137 -7.83 0.01 -6.30
C ASP A 137 -8.60 0.92 -5.33
N GLY A 138 -8.63 0.61 -4.08
CA GLY A 138 -9.27 1.41 -3.05
C GLY A 138 -8.46 1.36 -1.77
N ILE A 139 -8.96 2.01 -0.74
CA ILE A 139 -8.36 1.97 0.60
C ILE A 139 -8.81 0.66 1.24
N PRO A 140 -7.89 -0.27 1.56
CA PRO A 140 -8.23 -1.57 2.13
C PRO A 140 -8.86 -1.40 3.53
N MET A 141 -9.97 -2.08 3.76
CA MET A 141 -10.67 -2.08 5.06
C MET A 141 -10.74 -3.49 5.65
N LEU A 142 -10.94 -4.50 4.80
CA LEU A 142 -10.94 -5.90 5.24
C LEU A 142 -9.61 -6.28 5.93
N ASP A 143 -8.51 -5.80 5.41
CA ASP A 143 -7.16 -6.09 5.91
C ASP A 143 -7.00 -5.62 7.37
N LEU A 144 -7.67 -4.55 7.79
CA LEU A 144 -7.61 -4.03 9.17
C LEU A 144 -8.31 -4.92 10.21
N LYS A 145 -9.10 -5.91 9.77
CA LYS A 145 -9.84 -6.76 10.68
C LYS A 145 -8.92 -7.62 11.55
N GLY A 146 -9.06 -7.48 12.85
CA GLY A 146 -8.19 -8.10 13.85
C GLY A 146 -7.01 -7.21 14.27
N LEU A 147 -6.72 -6.12 13.54
CA LEU A 147 -5.75 -5.10 13.92
C LEU A 147 -6.43 -3.89 14.58
N LEU A 148 -7.56 -3.46 14.03
CA LEU A 148 -8.42 -2.45 14.63
C LEU A 148 -9.73 -3.09 15.15
N PRO A 149 -10.34 -2.52 16.22
CA PRO A 149 -11.71 -2.85 16.60
C PRO A 149 -12.69 -2.59 15.45
N GLU A 150 -13.71 -3.42 15.30
CA GLU A 150 -14.71 -3.33 14.22
C GLU A 150 -15.38 -1.94 14.17
N GLU A 151 -15.69 -1.36 15.33
CA GLU A 151 -16.25 -0.01 15.44
C GLU A 151 -15.34 1.05 14.80
N ARG A 152 -14.01 0.95 14.99
CA ARG A 152 -13.05 1.89 14.38
C ARG A 152 -12.99 1.72 12.86
N ILE A 153 -13.06 0.47 12.38
CA ILE A 153 -13.09 0.20 10.94
C ILE A 153 -14.37 0.79 10.34
N GLN A 154 -15.52 0.60 10.99
CA GLN A 154 -16.78 1.17 10.53
C GLN A 154 -16.74 2.71 10.50
N ASN A 155 -16.20 3.34 11.55
CA ASN A 155 -16.02 4.79 11.60
C ASN A 155 -15.14 5.30 10.46
N LEU A 156 -14.08 4.57 10.07
CA LEU A 156 -13.25 4.91 8.93
C LEU A 156 -14.04 4.81 7.60
N ILE A 157 -14.80 3.75 7.43
CA ILE A 157 -15.66 3.56 6.25
C ILE A 157 -16.64 4.72 6.13
N ASP A 158 -17.38 5.03 7.19
CA ASP A 158 -18.38 6.09 7.22
C ASP A 158 -17.77 7.46 6.95
N LEU A 159 -16.60 7.71 7.52
CA LEU A 159 -15.83 8.93 7.28
C LEU A 159 -15.47 9.11 5.81
N ILE A 160 -14.88 8.06 5.18
CA ILE A 160 -14.44 8.14 3.79
C ILE A 160 -15.65 8.24 2.85
N VAL A 161 -16.74 7.55 3.16
CA VAL A 161 -18.02 7.68 2.41
C VAL A 161 -18.59 9.09 2.52
N THR A 162 -18.59 9.69 3.70
CA THR A 162 -19.01 11.09 3.89
C THR A 162 -18.16 12.06 3.07
N ARG A 163 -16.90 11.71 2.79
CA ARG A 163 -15.97 12.44 1.92
C ARG A 163 -16.08 12.05 0.44
N GLY A 164 -17.13 11.37 0.05
CA GLY A 164 -17.42 10.98 -1.34
C GLY A 164 -16.84 9.66 -1.79
N GLY A 165 -16.32 8.83 -0.89
CA GLY A 165 -15.86 7.48 -1.22
C GLY A 165 -17.00 6.50 -1.49
N ILE A 166 -16.70 5.43 -2.20
CA ILE A 166 -17.66 4.37 -2.59
C ILE A 166 -17.23 3.04 -1.98
N VAL A 167 -18.09 2.45 -1.13
CA VAL A 167 -17.83 1.14 -0.52
C VAL A 167 -17.95 0.04 -1.56
N LYS A 168 -16.96 -0.84 -1.62
CA LYS A 168 -17.03 -2.10 -2.33
C LYS A 168 -17.13 -3.26 -1.34
N ASN A 169 -18.22 -4.03 -1.46
CA ASN A 169 -18.41 -5.25 -0.68
C ASN A 169 -17.63 -6.43 -1.28
N LEU A 170 -17.20 -7.35 -0.41
CA LEU A 170 -16.48 -8.56 -0.79
C LEU A 170 -17.40 -9.48 -1.62
N HIS A 171 -16.97 -9.78 -2.86
CA HIS A 171 -17.67 -10.72 -3.77
C HIS A 171 -19.18 -10.49 -3.88
N GLY A 172 -19.64 -9.25 -3.82
CA GLY A 172 -21.06 -8.90 -3.87
C GLY A 172 -21.88 -9.31 -2.64
N GLN A 173 -21.25 -9.76 -1.57
CA GLN A 173 -21.92 -10.03 -0.31
C GLN A 173 -22.35 -8.71 0.33
N LYS A 174 -23.64 -8.61 0.68
CA LYS A 174 -24.15 -7.45 1.40
C LYS A 174 -23.53 -7.40 2.81
N ASN A 175 -23.11 -6.21 3.23
CA ASN A 175 -22.55 -5.93 4.56
C ASN A 175 -21.18 -6.59 4.88
N VAL A 176 -20.46 -7.08 3.88
CA VAL A 176 -19.08 -7.50 4.05
C VAL A 176 -18.20 -6.56 3.22
N TYR A 177 -17.68 -5.54 3.87
CA TYR A 177 -16.80 -4.56 3.21
C TYR A 177 -15.47 -5.20 2.81
N TYR A 178 -14.94 -4.77 1.67
CA TYR A 178 -13.61 -5.13 1.20
C TYR A 178 -12.68 -3.92 1.21
N GLN A 179 -13.12 -2.83 0.56
CA GLN A 179 -12.38 -1.58 0.44
C GLN A 179 -13.33 -0.40 0.25
N VAL A 180 -12.84 0.81 0.47
CA VAL A 180 -13.51 2.05 0.08
C VAL A 180 -12.73 2.69 -1.05
N ASN A 181 -13.37 2.85 -2.22
CA ASN A 181 -12.77 3.51 -3.38
C ASN A 181 -12.86 5.03 -3.21
N ALA A 182 -11.72 5.68 -3.17
CA ALA A 182 -11.52 7.11 -3.10
C ALA A 182 -10.07 7.43 -3.45
N THR A 183 -9.77 8.65 -3.89
CA THR A 183 -8.39 9.15 -3.84
C THR A 183 -7.99 9.33 -2.38
N TYR A 184 -6.74 9.13 -2.06
CA TYR A 184 -6.28 9.27 -0.68
C TYR A 184 -6.40 10.73 -0.18
N TYR A 185 -6.20 11.69 -1.09
CA TYR A 185 -6.39 13.11 -0.81
C TYR A 185 -7.84 13.44 -0.41
N SER A 186 -8.83 12.93 -1.16
CA SER A 186 -10.24 13.11 -0.78
C SER A 186 -10.59 12.36 0.51
N ALA A 187 -10.06 11.16 0.72
CA ALA A 187 -10.22 10.41 1.97
C ALA A 187 -9.69 11.17 3.20
N LEU A 188 -8.64 11.99 3.02
CA LEU A 188 -8.12 12.90 4.05
C LEU A 188 -8.89 14.22 4.18
N GLY A 189 -10.03 14.37 3.48
CA GLY A 189 -10.85 15.59 3.48
C GLY A 189 -10.23 16.73 2.69
N GLU A 190 -9.45 16.42 1.66
CA GLU A 190 -8.76 17.38 0.76
C GLU A 190 -7.85 18.35 1.52
N SER A 191 -7.24 17.88 2.60
CA SER A 191 -6.35 18.66 3.44
C SER A 191 -4.89 18.49 3.03
N ASP A 192 -4.26 19.53 2.54
CA ASP A 192 -2.84 19.57 2.20
C ASP A 192 -1.96 19.20 3.42
N ALA A 193 -2.33 19.70 4.61
CA ALA A 193 -1.59 19.41 5.84
C ALA A 193 -1.65 17.91 6.19
N LYS A 194 -2.83 17.28 6.12
CA LYS A 194 -2.98 15.85 6.35
C LYS A 194 -2.23 15.02 5.31
N LEU A 195 -2.30 15.39 4.03
CA LEU A 195 -1.60 14.66 2.97
C LEU A 195 -0.08 14.74 3.13
N LEU A 196 0.45 15.92 3.45
CA LEU A 196 1.89 16.10 3.67
C LEU A 196 2.38 15.34 4.90
N LEU A 197 1.63 15.39 6.00
CA LEU A 197 1.96 14.64 7.20
C LEU A 197 1.90 13.13 6.96
N ALA A 198 0.84 12.63 6.31
CA ALA A 198 0.72 11.23 5.93
C ALA A 198 1.89 10.77 5.03
N ARG A 199 2.27 11.60 4.05
CA ARG A 199 3.40 11.32 3.17
C ARG A 199 4.73 11.31 3.92
N ALA A 200 4.97 12.28 4.81
CA ALA A 200 6.17 12.31 5.62
C ALA A 200 6.28 11.04 6.49
N ILE A 201 5.20 10.66 7.17
CA ILE A 201 5.16 9.43 7.98
C ILE A 201 5.38 8.20 7.10
N GLN A 202 4.67 8.07 5.97
CA GLN A 202 4.83 6.93 5.05
C GLN A 202 6.29 6.74 4.62
N LEU A 203 6.97 7.82 4.26
CA LEU A 203 8.36 7.77 3.78
C LEU A 203 9.35 7.41 4.90
N PHE A 204 8.97 7.59 6.15
CA PHE A 204 9.76 7.18 7.31
C PHE A 204 9.33 5.83 7.91
N MET A 205 8.17 5.29 7.54
CA MET A 205 7.77 3.94 7.95
C MET A 205 8.76 2.88 7.43
N PRO A 206 8.92 1.75 8.15
CA PRO A 206 9.68 0.61 7.64
C PRO A 206 9.20 0.15 6.28
N GLY A 207 10.12 -0.27 5.41
CA GLY A 207 9.80 -0.79 4.09
C GLY A 207 10.12 0.15 2.93
N LYS A 208 9.68 -0.28 1.74
CA LYS A 208 9.89 0.45 0.48
C LYS A 208 8.61 1.22 0.14
N PRO A 209 8.62 2.56 0.10
CA PRO A 209 7.42 3.35 -0.19
C PRO A 209 7.05 3.27 -1.67
N GLN A 210 5.77 2.98 -1.94
CA GLN A 210 5.12 3.10 -3.23
C GLN A 210 4.20 4.32 -3.21
N VAL A 211 4.26 5.16 -4.23
CA VAL A 211 3.44 6.38 -4.32
C VAL A 211 2.54 6.29 -5.54
N TRP A 212 1.23 6.38 -5.31
CA TRP A 212 0.24 6.49 -6.37
C TRP A 212 0.25 7.90 -6.96
N TYR A 213 0.18 8.01 -8.28
CA TYR A 213 0.33 9.32 -8.95
C TYR A 213 -0.76 10.32 -8.56
N LEU A 214 -2.03 9.89 -8.39
CA LEU A 214 -3.08 10.80 -7.94
C LEU A 214 -2.81 11.36 -6.54
N ASP A 215 -2.27 10.56 -5.62
CA ASP A 215 -1.90 11.04 -4.29
C ASP A 215 -0.74 12.04 -4.37
N LEU A 216 0.25 11.80 -5.27
CA LEU A 216 1.34 12.73 -5.50
C LEU A 216 0.83 14.10 -5.98
N PHE A 217 -0.11 14.09 -6.91
CA PHE A 217 -0.67 15.32 -7.49
C PHE A 217 -1.85 15.91 -6.68
N ALA A 218 -2.14 15.37 -5.48
CA ALA A 218 -3.29 15.76 -4.67
C ALA A 218 -4.59 15.73 -5.48
N GLY A 219 -4.79 14.62 -6.20
CA GLY A 219 -5.96 14.41 -7.05
C GLY A 219 -7.20 14.10 -6.21
N LYS A 220 -8.32 14.68 -6.63
CA LYS A 220 -9.62 14.50 -5.98
C LYS A 220 -10.40 13.34 -6.58
N ASN A 221 -11.44 12.90 -5.88
CA ASN A 221 -12.39 11.92 -6.38
C ASN A 221 -13.01 12.36 -7.71
N ASP A 222 -12.99 11.48 -8.71
CA ASP A 222 -13.57 11.70 -10.03
C ASP A 222 -14.98 11.08 -10.13
N CYS A 223 -15.95 11.75 -9.54
CA CYS A 223 -17.34 11.29 -9.57
C CYS A 223 -17.94 11.28 -10.99
N GLU A 224 -17.45 12.15 -11.88
CA GLU A 224 -17.89 12.17 -13.28
C GLU A 224 -17.40 10.94 -14.04
N ALA A 225 -16.16 10.50 -13.80
CA ALA A 225 -15.65 9.25 -14.39
C ALA A 225 -16.48 8.04 -13.93
N VAL A 226 -16.84 7.98 -12.65
CA VAL A 226 -17.73 6.94 -12.12
C VAL A 226 -19.09 6.97 -12.82
N ALA A 227 -19.70 8.14 -12.97
CA ALA A 227 -21.00 8.31 -13.63
C ALA A 227 -20.94 7.89 -15.11
N ARG A 228 -19.83 8.22 -15.81
CA ARG A 228 -19.63 7.80 -17.21
C ARG A 228 -19.43 6.29 -17.34
N ALA A 229 -18.73 5.66 -16.40
CA ALA A 229 -18.47 4.22 -16.44
C ALA A 229 -19.71 3.37 -16.10
N GLY A 230 -20.68 3.92 -15.37
CA GLY A 230 -21.91 3.21 -15.01
C GLY A 230 -21.71 2.12 -13.98
N GLU A 231 -22.53 1.07 -14.06
CA GLU A 231 -22.48 -0.05 -13.11
C GLU A 231 -21.09 -0.72 -13.09
N GLY A 232 -20.53 -0.92 -11.90
CA GLY A 232 -19.19 -1.48 -11.73
C GLY A 232 -18.04 -0.48 -11.85
N GLY A 233 -18.30 0.76 -12.24
CA GLY A 233 -17.30 1.82 -12.45
C GLY A 233 -16.73 2.47 -11.18
N HIS A 234 -16.99 1.94 -9.99
CA HIS A 234 -16.57 2.52 -8.71
C HIS A 234 -15.06 2.78 -8.58
N LYS A 235 -14.22 2.02 -9.30
CA LYS A 235 -12.76 2.22 -9.30
C LYS A 235 -12.31 3.44 -10.11
N GLU A 236 -13.16 3.96 -11.02
CA GLU A 236 -12.81 5.13 -11.82
C GLU A 236 -12.66 6.40 -10.98
N ILE A 237 -13.21 6.40 -9.75
CA ILE A 237 -13.12 7.51 -8.81
C ILE A 237 -11.68 7.92 -8.46
N ASN A 238 -10.75 6.97 -8.50
CA ASN A 238 -9.33 7.17 -8.16
C ASN A 238 -8.38 6.74 -9.29
N ARG A 239 -8.86 6.78 -10.55
CA ARG A 239 -8.08 6.40 -11.75
C ARG A 239 -8.08 7.49 -12.83
N THR A 240 -8.32 8.74 -12.48
CA THR A 240 -8.33 9.87 -13.42
C THR A 240 -7.05 9.90 -14.25
N ASN A 241 -7.17 9.90 -15.56
CA ASN A 241 -6.06 10.10 -16.48
C ASN A 241 -5.71 11.59 -16.56
N LEU A 242 -4.61 12.00 -15.94
CA LEU A 242 -4.16 13.37 -15.95
C LEU A 242 -3.56 13.76 -17.32
N THR A 243 -4.01 14.86 -17.88
CA THR A 243 -3.39 15.46 -19.06
C THR A 243 -2.06 16.13 -18.70
N LYS A 244 -1.21 16.39 -19.70
CA LYS A 244 0.06 17.12 -19.50
C LYS A 244 -0.17 18.51 -18.88
N VAL A 245 -1.27 19.18 -19.22
CA VAL A 245 -1.63 20.49 -18.65
C VAL A 245 -1.95 20.36 -17.17
N GLN A 246 -2.82 19.42 -16.80
CA GLN A 246 -3.16 19.15 -15.39
C GLN A 246 -1.94 18.76 -14.55
N ILE A 247 -1.02 17.98 -15.12
CA ILE A 247 0.24 17.64 -14.44
C ILE A 247 1.10 18.89 -14.22
N ALA A 248 1.24 19.75 -15.24
CA ALA A 248 2.01 20.99 -15.13
C ALA A 248 1.42 21.94 -14.07
N GLU A 249 0.10 22.11 -14.07
CA GLU A 249 -0.61 22.90 -13.05
C GLU A 249 -0.46 22.32 -11.65
N ALA A 250 -0.55 20.99 -11.52
CA ALA A 250 -0.41 20.31 -10.22
C ALA A 250 1.01 20.47 -9.66
N LEU A 251 2.05 20.45 -10.51
CA LEU A 251 3.45 20.66 -10.10
C LEU A 251 3.68 22.06 -9.49
N GLU A 252 2.83 23.04 -9.76
CA GLU A 252 2.92 24.36 -9.14
C GLU A 252 2.30 24.42 -7.73
N LYS A 253 1.48 23.43 -7.34
CA LYS A 253 0.87 23.37 -6.01
C LYS A 253 1.96 23.14 -4.94
N LEU A 254 1.88 23.86 -3.83
CA LEU A 254 2.85 23.74 -2.74
C LEU A 254 2.87 22.34 -2.14
N VAL A 255 1.73 21.69 -1.99
CA VAL A 255 1.62 20.31 -1.48
C VAL A 255 2.36 19.31 -2.35
N VAL A 256 2.33 19.48 -3.67
CA VAL A 256 3.03 18.62 -4.63
C VAL A 256 4.55 18.85 -4.55
N LYS A 257 4.98 20.14 -4.56
CA LYS A 257 6.39 20.51 -4.42
C LYS A 257 7.00 19.92 -3.14
N LYS A 258 6.32 20.04 -2.01
CA LYS A 258 6.76 19.48 -0.72
C LYS A 258 6.79 17.94 -0.72
N GLN A 259 5.83 17.26 -1.33
CA GLN A 259 5.90 15.80 -1.49
C GLN A 259 7.12 15.38 -2.31
N LEU A 260 7.42 16.09 -3.42
CA LEU A 260 8.60 15.82 -4.25
C LEU A 260 9.92 16.06 -3.48
N GLU A 261 9.97 17.07 -2.61
CA GLU A 261 11.11 17.30 -1.71
C GLU A 261 11.32 16.13 -0.75
N LEU A 262 10.26 15.65 -0.11
CA LEU A 262 10.29 14.47 0.76
C LEU A 262 10.76 13.21 0.03
N LEU A 263 10.28 12.97 -1.20
CA LEU A 263 10.70 11.85 -2.03
C LEU A 263 12.18 11.93 -2.40
N ARG A 264 12.68 13.12 -2.76
CA ARG A 264 14.11 13.35 -3.03
C ARG A 264 14.96 13.10 -1.79
N LEU A 265 14.49 13.56 -0.62
CA LEU A 265 15.15 13.31 0.65
C LEU A 265 15.24 11.79 0.92
N ARG A 266 14.12 11.06 0.84
CA ARG A 266 14.08 9.61 1.06
C ARG A 266 15.02 8.85 0.12
N ARG A 267 15.11 9.29 -1.15
CA ARG A 267 15.97 8.68 -2.16
C ARG A 267 17.46 8.92 -1.92
N ASN A 268 17.82 10.14 -1.50
CA ASN A 268 19.21 10.60 -1.51
C ASN A 268 19.90 10.53 -0.14
N CYS A 269 19.14 10.41 0.96
CA CYS A 269 19.71 10.38 2.29
C CYS A 269 20.27 8.99 2.62
N PRO A 270 21.57 8.87 2.95
CA PRO A 270 22.22 7.60 3.27
C PRO A 270 21.66 6.90 4.51
N ALA A 271 21.01 7.63 5.42
CA ALA A 271 20.37 7.06 6.60
C ALA A 271 19.33 5.97 6.25
N PHE A 272 18.74 6.02 5.06
CA PHE A 272 17.75 5.04 4.57
C PHE A 272 18.36 3.88 3.78
N ALA A 273 19.67 3.69 3.81
CA ALA A 273 20.34 2.62 3.08
C ALA A 273 19.96 1.23 3.61
N GLN A 274 20.28 0.20 2.83
CA GLN A 274 20.07 -1.18 3.25
C GLN A 274 20.84 -1.48 4.54
N GLY A 275 20.18 -2.16 5.49
CA GLY A 275 20.75 -2.45 6.81
C GLY A 275 20.62 -1.31 7.83
N ALA A 276 19.94 -0.23 7.49
CA ALA A 276 19.65 0.85 8.43
C ALA A 276 18.85 0.34 9.63
N LYS A 277 19.11 0.91 10.80
CA LYS A 277 18.30 0.73 12.00
C LYS A 277 17.16 1.73 12.01
N VAL A 278 16.00 1.27 12.45
CA VAL A 278 14.79 2.11 12.58
C VAL A 278 14.33 2.06 14.02
N GLN A 279 14.02 3.23 14.57
CA GLN A 279 13.36 3.39 15.87
C GLN A 279 12.08 4.18 15.66
N ILE A 280 11.01 3.77 16.31
CA ILE A 280 9.70 4.45 16.22
C ILE A 280 9.05 4.47 17.58
N GLU A 281 8.56 5.64 17.97
CA GLU A 281 7.88 5.84 19.24
C GLU A 281 6.80 6.90 19.13
N SER A 282 5.81 6.82 20.01
CA SER A 282 4.77 7.84 20.15
C SER A 282 4.51 8.19 21.61
N CYS A 283 4.10 9.43 21.85
CA CYS A 283 3.63 9.89 23.14
C CYS A 283 2.44 10.86 22.91
N GLY A 284 1.22 10.38 23.16
CA GLY A 284 0.02 11.12 22.79
C GLY A 284 -0.03 11.46 21.30
N PRO A 285 -0.12 12.75 20.90
CA PRO A 285 -0.15 13.14 19.51
C PRO A 285 1.23 13.19 18.84
N GLU A 286 2.32 13.08 19.60
CA GLU A 286 3.68 13.16 19.08
C GLU A 286 4.14 11.80 18.57
N LEU A 287 4.75 11.78 17.40
CA LEU A 287 5.36 10.61 16.77
C LEU A 287 6.79 10.95 16.38
N THR A 288 7.74 10.10 16.76
CA THR A 288 9.12 10.18 16.31
C THR A 288 9.51 8.92 15.56
N ILE A 289 10.12 9.08 14.39
CA ILE A 289 10.68 7.97 13.61
C ILE A 289 12.11 8.35 13.25
N GLU A 290 13.07 7.49 13.62
CA GLU A 290 14.47 7.69 13.34
C GLU A 290 15.05 6.55 12.53
N TRP A 291 15.79 6.90 11.49
CA TRP A 291 16.59 5.99 10.68
C TRP A 291 18.05 6.31 10.90
N SER A 292 18.89 5.29 11.09
CA SER A 292 20.33 5.47 11.23
C SER A 292 21.11 4.41 10.46
N CYS A 293 22.12 4.86 9.70
CA CYS A 293 23.00 3.98 8.93
C CYS A 293 24.38 4.63 8.74
N SER A 294 25.43 3.91 9.09
CA SER A 294 26.83 4.32 8.83
C SER A 294 27.17 5.75 9.28
N GLY A 295 26.65 6.18 10.41
CA GLY A 295 26.89 7.52 10.97
C GLY A 295 25.94 8.61 10.45
N HIS A 296 25.05 8.29 9.53
CA HIS A 296 23.99 9.22 9.08
C HIS A 296 22.70 8.95 9.83
N VAL A 297 22.00 10.01 10.19
CA VAL A 297 20.70 9.95 10.88
C VAL A 297 19.67 10.77 10.11
N ALA A 298 18.46 10.22 9.97
CA ALA A 298 17.29 10.94 9.51
C ALA A 298 16.16 10.76 10.54
N ARG A 299 15.69 11.86 11.08
CA ARG A 299 14.64 11.87 12.12
C ARG A 299 13.43 12.65 11.66
N LEU A 300 12.25 12.03 11.76
CA LEU A 300 10.95 12.66 11.62
C LEU A 300 10.36 12.88 13.00
N GLN A 301 9.97 14.10 13.29
CA GLN A 301 9.14 14.47 14.44
C GLN A 301 7.81 14.99 13.90
N ALA A 302 6.70 14.41 14.32
CA ALA A 302 5.37 14.71 13.82
C ALA A 302 4.39 14.93 14.99
N ASN A 303 3.48 15.87 14.83
CA ASN A 303 2.36 16.06 15.74
C ASN A 303 1.06 15.85 14.98
N LEU A 304 0.35 14.78 15.31
CA LEU A 304 -0.85 14.33 14.59
C LEU A 304 -2.07 15.24 14.85
N GLN A 305 -2.11 15.90 15.98
CA GLN A 305 -3.19 16.83 16.33
C GLN A 305 -3.01 18.21 15.65
N LYS A 306 -1.78 18.73 15.66
CA LYS A 306 -1.43 20.01 15.04
C LYS A 306 -1.22 19.88 13.51
N LEU A 307 -1.16 18.66 12.99
CA LEU A 307 -0.88 18.32 11.59
C LEU A 307 0.44 18.95 11.10
N THR A 308 1.48 18.87 11.93
CA THR A 308 2.81 19.43 11.64
C THR A 308 3.87 18.36 11.72
N TYR A 309 4.96 18.55 10.98
CA TYR A 309 6.13 17.70 11.07
C TYR A 309 7.42 18.49 10.84
N ARG A 310 8.52 17.94 11.32
CA ARG A 310 9.89 18.39 11.09
C ARG A 310 10.75 17.19 10.71
N VAL A 311 11.65 17.39 9.75
CA VAL A 311 12.67 16.40 9.39
C VAL A 311 14.05 16.99 9.71
N GLU A 312 14.87 16.19 10.38
CA GLU A 312 16.26 16.49 10.69
C GLU A 312 17.15 15.45 10.04
N ILE A 313 18.28 15.89 9.46
CA ILE A 313 19.29 15.04 8.83
C ILE A 313 20.64 15.38 9.44
N GLU A 314 21.35 14.35 9.91
CA GLU A 314 22.68 14.44 10.50
C GLU A 314 23.68 13.51 9.80
#